data_beb56df430b408c45d73d80bf71d7cc0
#
_entry.id   beb56df430b408c45d73d80bf71d7cc0
#
_cell.length_a   1.000
_cell.length_b   1.000
_cell.length_c   1.000
_cell.angle_alpha   90.00
_cell.angle_beta   90.00
_cell.angle_gamma   90.00
#
_symmetry.space_group_name_H-M   'P 1'
#
loop_
_entity.id
_entity.type
_entity.pdbx_description
1 polymer ?
#
loop_
_entity_poly.entity_id
_entity_poly.type
_entity_poly.pdbx_seq_one_letter_code
_entity_poly.pdbx_strand_id
1 'polypeptide(L)'
;MALTLTAGMTLQAQTNEFVIQTKKLGAEIQPTMYGLFFEDINYAADGGLYAELVKNRSFEFPQNLMGWKTFGNVTLQDDGPFEKNPHYVRLSDPGHPHKHTGLDNEGFFGIGVKAGEDRKSVV
;
A
#
# COMPACT_ATOMS: atom_id res chain seq x y z
N MET A 1 15.01 -69.48 -19.90
CA MET A 1 14.36 -69.01 -18.67
C MET A 1 15.32 -67.99 -18.01
N ALA A 2 15.03 -66.70 -18.23
CA ALA A 2 15.88 -65.62 -17.70
C ALA A 2 15.25 -65.10 -16.40
N LEU A 3 15.95 -65.18 -15.28
CA LEU A 3 15.51 -64.71 -13.98
C LEU A 3 15.98 -63.25 -13.81
N THR A 4 15.06 -62.30 -13.90
CA THR A 4 15.32 -60.86 -13.62
C THR A 4 15.24 -60.62 -12.12
N LEU A 5 16.37 -60.30 -11.50
CA LEU A 5 16.46 -59.91 -10.10
C LEU A 5 16.18 -58.40 -9.99
N THR A 6 15.02 -57.99 -9.52
CA THR A 6 14.74 -56.60 -9.18
C THR A 6 15.23 -56.28 -7.80
N ALA A 7 16.31 -55.50 -7.72
CA ALA A 7 16.82 -54.95 -6.46
C ALA A 7 15.89 -53.78 -6.01
N GLY A 8 15.11 -54.03 -4.99
CA GLY A 8 14.31 -52.99 -4.32
C GLY A 8 15.20 -52.02 -3.53
N MET A 9 15.33 -50.77 -3.96
CA MET A 9 15.95 -49.72 -3.13
C MET A 9 14.95 -49.27 -2.07
N THR A 10 15.25 -49.56 -0.81
CA THR A 10 14.51 -48.97 0.32
C THR A 10 15.00 -47.55 0.57
N LEU A 11 14.19 -46.58 0.27
CA LEU A 11 14.41 -45.19 0.67
C LEU A 11 14.20 -45.10 2.20
N GLN A 12 15.27 -44.94 2.97
CA GLN A 12 15.18 -44.59 4.37
C GLN A 12 15.04 -43.08 4.48
N ALA A 13 13.89 -42.63 4.97
CA ALA A 13 13.68 -41.24 5.35
C ALA A 13 14.49 -40.93 6.62
N GLN A 14 15.39 -39.95 6.54
CA GLN A 14 16.12 -39.46 7.70
C GLN A 14 15.18 -38.63 8.57
N THR A 15 14.95 -39.09 9.79
CA THR A 15 14.14 -38.32 10.79
C THR A 15 15.09 -37.37 11.51
N ASN A 16 14.84 -36.05 11.35
CA ASN A 16 15.54 -35.02 12.12
C ASN A 16 14.73 -34.72 13.37
N GLU A 17 15.32 -34.88 14.54
CA GLU A 17 14.71 -34.56 15.82
C GLU A 17 15.26 -33.21 16.34
N PHE A 18 14.39 -32.29 16.70
CA PHE A 18 14.73 -31.02 17.34
C PHE A 18 14.28 -31.08 18.81
N VAL A 19 15.25 -31.06 19.74
CA VAL A 19 14.97 -31.05 21.17
C VAL A 19 15.11 -29.63 21.73
N ILE A 20 14.01 -29.03 22.14
CA ILE A 20 13.99 -27.69 22.75
C ILE A 20 14.07 -27.85 24.27
N GLN A 21 15.18 -27.38 24.85
CA GLN A 21 15.38 -27.41 26.29
C GLN A 21 14.90 -26.14 26.95
N THR A 22 13.61 -26.01 27.20
CA THR A 22 12.97 -24.80 27.74
C THR A 22 13.44 -24.39 29.13
N LYS A 23 14.03 -25.31 29.90
CA LYS A 23 14.57 -25.05 31.25
C LYS A 23 16.02 -24.55 31.24
N LYS A 24 16.71 -24.66 30.09
CA LYS A 24 18.09 -24.20 29.94
C LYS A 24 18.06 -22.86 29.20
N LEU A 25 18.06 -21.79 29.98
CA LEU A 25 18.08 -20.45 29.43
C LEU A 25 19.44 -20.19 28.75
N GLY A 26 19.41 -19.62 27.56
CA GLY A 26 20.58 -19.13 26.82
C GLY A 26 21.02 -17.74 27.28
N ALA A 27 21.71 -17.02 26.43
CA ALA A 27 22.06 -15.62 26.67
C ALA A 27 20.80 -14.75 26.71
N GLU A 28 20.82 -13.73 27.55
CA GLU A 28 19.75 -12.72 27.60
C GLU A 28 19.66 -11.97 26.27
N ILE A 29 18.45 -11.84 25.74
CA ILE A 29 18.21 -11.08 24.52
C ILE A 29 18.11 -9.60 24.89
N GLN A 30 19.09 -8.83 24.44
CA GLN A 30 19.12 -7.39 24.68
C GLN A 30 17.94 -6.67 24.01
N PRO A 31 17.31 -5.66 24.62
CA PRO A 31 16.23 -4.90 23.99
C PRO A 31 16.60 -4.27 22.65
N THR A 32 17.86 -4.00 22.44
CA THR A 32 18.42 -3.45 21.19
C THR A 32 18.53 -4.47 20.04
N MET A 33 18.27 -5.74 20.31
CA MET A 33 18.23 -6.79 19.28
C MET A 33 16.87 -6.87 18.56
N TYR A 34 15.85 -6.19 19.08
CA TYR A 34 14.57 -6.07 18.45
C TYR A 34 14.52 -4.81 17.59
N GLY A 35 14.02 -4.91 16.40
CA GLY A 35 13.84 -3.80 15.49
C GLY A 35 12.65 -4.05 14.58
N LEU A 36 12.23 -3.00 13.90
CA LEU A 36 11.25 -3.07 12.83
C LEU A 36 11.96 -2.75 11.52
N PHE A 37 11.77 -3.61 10.54
CA PHE A 37 12.03 -3.24 9.17
C PHE A 37 10.76 -2.62 8.59
N PHE A 38 10.89 -1.40 8.08
CA PHE A 38 9.80 -0.71 7.41
C PHE A 38 10.24 -0.35 6.00
N GLU A 39 9.43 -0.72 5.04
CA GLU A 39 9.61 -0.37 3.64
C GLU A 39 8.25 0.02 3.06
N ASP A 40 8.21 1.11 2.29
CA ASP A 40 6.98 1.57 1.66
C ASP A 40 6.69 0.78 0.38
N ILE A 41 6.22 -0.45 0.56
CA ILE A 41 5.74 -1.31 -0.51
C ILE A 41 4.22 -1.43 -0.40
N ASN A 42 3.55 -1.43 -1.55
CA ASN A 42 2.09 -1.60 -1.65
C ASN A 42 1.29 -0.62 -0.76
N TYR A 43 1.73 0.63 -0.71
CA TYR A 43 1.11 1.68 0.11
C TYR A 43 1.14 1.39 1.61
N ALA A 44 2.27 0.87 2.11
CA ALA A 44 2.43 0.58 3.53
C ALA A 44 2.48 1.86 4.38
N ALA A 45 2.96 2.97 3.84
CA ALA A 45 2.93 4.28 4.48
C ALA A 45 1.60 5.01 4.22
N ASP A 46 1.46 5.66 3.07
CA ASP A 46 0.22 6.32 2.65
C ASP A 46 -0.84 5.27 2.28
N GLY A 47 -2.01 5.36 2.90
CA GLY A 47 -3.07 4.35 2.76
C GLY A 47 -2.89 3.11 3.66
N GLY A 48 -1.77 3.03 4.40
CA GLY A 48 -1.47 1.98 5.38
C GLY A 48 -1.35 2.54 6.79
N LEU A 49 -0.11 2.70 7.30
CA LEU A 49 0.14 3.25 8.65
C LEU A 49 -0.35 4.70 8.78
N TYR A 50 -0.23 5.48 7.73
CA TYR A 50 -0.86 6.79 7.64
C TYR A 50 -2.26 6.64 7.04
N ALA A 51 -3.27 6.97 7.83
CA ALA A 51 -4.69 6.73 7.49
C ALA A 51 -5.23 7.73 6.44
N GLU A 52 -4.45 8.01 5.40
CA GLU A 52 -4.88 8.80 4.25
C GLU A 52 -5.72 7.92 3.31
N LEU A 53 -6.86 8.41 2.89
CA LEU A 53 -7.75 7.70 1.98
C LEU A 53 -7.72 8.27 0.56
N VAL A 54 -7.27 9.52 0.41
CA VAL A 54 -7.19 10.21 -0.87
C VAL A 54 -5.77 10.10 -1.41
N LYS A 55 -5.60 9.31 -2.47
CA LYS A 55 -4.30 9.11 -3.11
C LYS A 55 -3.85 10.40 -3.78
N ASN A 56 -2.57 10.78 -3.57
CA ASN A 56 -1.99 11.99 -4.18
C ASN A 56 -2.82 13.26 -3.93
N ARG A 57 -3.23 13.46 -2.67
CA ARG A 57 -4.07 14.60 -2.26
C ARG A 57 -3.47 15.98 -2.58
N SER A 58 -2.15 16.04 -2.64
CA SER A 58 -1.40 17.28 -2.88
C SER A 58 -1.08 17.55 -4.33
N PHE A 59 -1.33 16.61 -5.25
CA PHE A 59 -0.91 16.63 -6.65
C PHE A 59 0.61 16.71 -6.86
N GLU A 60 1.42 16.29 -5.86
CA GLU A 60 2.88 16.36 -5.89
C GLU A 60 3.57 15.02 -6.25
N PHE A 61 2.83 14.01 -6.61
CA PHE A 61 3.43 12.79 -7.15
C PHE A 61 4.13 13.07 -8.49
N PRO A 62 5.13 12.26 -8.89
CA PRO A 62 5.86 12.47 -10.15
C PRO A 62 4.95 12.64 -11.39
N GLN A 63 3.77 12.07 -11.33
CA GLN A 63 2.67 12.33 -12.25
C GLN A 63 1.58 13.03 -11.44
N ASN A 64 1.49 14.32 -11.54
CA ASN A 64 0.63 15.16 -10.68
C ASN A 64 -0.83 14.72 -10.57
N LEU A 65 -1.40 14.14 -11.62
CA LEU A 65 -2.76 13.60 -11.61
C LEU A 65 -2.82 12.07 -11.39
N MET A 66 -1.73 11.43 -10.95
CA MET A 66 -1.76 10.02 -10.59
C MET A 66 -2.80 9.77 -9.50
N GLY A 67 -3.69 8.80 -9.73
CA GLY A 67 -4.78 8.48 -8.81
C GLY A 67 -6.04 9.32 -8.98
N TRP A 68 -6.02 10.28 -9.92
CA TRP A 68 -7.14 11.15 -10.22
C TRP A 68 -7.66 10.96 -11.64
N LYS A 69 -8.96 10.87 -11.79
CA LYS A 69 -9.66 10.94 -13.07
C LYS A 69 -10.35 12.29 -13.16
N THR A 70 -10.19 12.95 -14.30
CA THR A 70 -10.75 14.29 -14.51
C THR A 70 -11.94 14.23 -15.47
N PHE A 71 -12.93 15.05 -15.22
CA PHE A 71 -14.12 15.22 -16.08
C PHE A 71 -14.32 16.69 -16.38
N GLY A 72 -14.65 17.01 -17.62
CA GLY A 72 -14.94 18.39 -18.03
C GLY A 72 -13.69 19.28 -18.03
N ASN A 73 -13.83 20.51 -17.58
CA ASN A 73 -12.78 21.52 -17.61
C ASN A 73 -11.96 21.52 -16.30
N VAL A 74 -10.97 20.66 -16.25
CA VAL A 74 -10.01 20.56 -15.14
C VAL A 74 -8.63 20.93 -15.65
N THR A 75 -7.97 21.86 -14.97
CA THR A 75 -6.60 22.27 -15.31
C THR A 75 -5.71 22.20 -14.08
N LEU A 76 -4.54 21.58 -14.22
CA LEU A 76 -3.49 21.60 -13.23
C LEU A 76 -2.80 22.98 -13.25
N GLN A 77 -2.57 23.55 -12.09
CA GLN A 77 -1.83 24.77 -11.87
C GLN A 77 -0.61 24.51 -11.01
N ASP A 78 0.42 25.33 -11.10
CA ASP A 78 1.72 25.19 -10.40
C ASP A 78 2.14 26.50 -9.70
N ASP A 79 1.23 27.46 -9.60
CA ASP A 79 1.45 28.76 -8.99
C ASP A 79 0.80 28.90 -7.58
N GLY A 80 0.67 27.78 -6.86
CA GLY A 80 0.14 27.75 -5.51
C GLY A 80 1.02 28.48 -4.50
N PRO A 81 0.48 28.81 -3.31
CA PRO A 81 1.16 29.68 -2.33
C PRO A 81 2.33 29.03 -1.60
N PHE A 82 2.53 27.73 -1.76
CA PHE A 82 3.56 26.98 -1.05
C PHE A 82 4.63 26.47 -2.00
N GLU A 83 5.86 26.89 -1.82
CA GLU A 83 7.01 26.51 -2.67
C GLU A 83 7.18 24.98 -2.82
N LYS A 84 6.97 24.23 -1.73
CA LYS A 84 7.13 22.76 -1.73
C LYS A 84 5.86 22.00 -2.10
N ASN A 85 4.75 22.69 -2.30
CA ASN A 85 3.46 22.12 -2.65
C ASN A 85 2.69 23.13 -3.53
N PRO A 86 3.22 23.46 -4.71
CA PRO A 86 2.65 24.49 -5.57
C PRO A 86 1.46 24.02 -6.39
N HIS A 87 1.28 22.69 -6.56
CA HIS A 87 0.28 22.18 -7.47
C HIS A 87 -1.13 22.19 -6.87
N TYR A 88 -2.07 22.60 -7.68
CA TYR A 88 -3.51 22.51 -7.39
C TYR A 88 -4.30 22.37 -8.68
N VAL A 89 -5.54 21.97 -8.59
CA VAL A 89 -6.44 21.88 -9.74
C VAL A 89 -7.46 22.99 -9.72
N ARG A 90 -7.69 23.54 -10.89
CA ARG A 90 -8.77 24.52 -11.13
C ARG A 90 -9.90 23.82 -11.88
N LEU A 91 -11.08 23.89 -11.30
CA LEU A 91 -12.32 23.43 -11.91
C LEU A 91 -13.05 24.63 -12.51
N SER A 92 -13.41 24.55 -13.78
CA SER A 92 -14.18 25.60 -14.46
C SER A 92 -15.49 25.02 -14.96
N ASP A 93 -16.59 25.47 -14.40
CA ASP A 93 -17.91 25.07 -14.85
C ASP A 93 -18.32 25.89 -16.08
N PRO A 94 -18.55 25.28 -17.25
CA PRO A 94 -18.99 25.96 -18.45
C PRO A 94 -20.46 26.42 -18.41
N GLY A 95 -21.18 26.21 -17.29
CA GLY A 95 -22.57 26.60 -17.13
C GLY A 95 -23.59 25.81 -17.97
N HIS A 96 -23.21 24.63 -18.44
CA HIS A 96 -24.09 23.74 -19.20
C HIS A 96 -24.77 22.71 -18.31
N PRO A 97 -26.10 22.59 -18.30
CA PRO A 97 -26.84 21.73 -17.36
C PRO A 97 -26.53 20.22 -17.47
N HIS A 98 -25.83 19.79 -18.51
CA HIS A 98 -25.51 18.36 -18.75
C HIS A 98 -24.01 18.05 -18.84
N LYS A 99 -23.14 19.02 -18.54
CA LYS A 99 -21.69 18.82 -18.52
C LYS A 99 -21.17 19.06 -17.11
N HIS A 100 -20.80 17.99 -16.44
CA HIS A 100 -20.20 18.09 -15.12
C HIS A 100 -18.68 18.24 -15.23
N THR A 101 -18.13 19.11 -14.40
CA THR A 101 -16.68 19.22 -14.18
C THR A 101 -16.37 18.67 -12.80
N GLY A 102 -15.38 17.82 -12.70
CA GLY A 102 -15.04 17.18 -11.42
C GLY A 102 -13.80 16.32 -11.46
N LEU A 103 -13.53 15.73 -10.33
CA LEU A 103 -12.42 14.81 -10.08
C LEU A 103 -12.94 13.58 -9.35
N ASP A 104 -12.50 12.40 -9.78
CA ASP A 104 -12.63 11.15 -9.02
C ASP A 104 -11.26 10.71 -8.51
N ASN A 105 -11.19 10.28 -7.27
CA ASN A 105 -9.99 9.70 -6.69
C ASN A 105 -10.12 8.18 -6.56
N GLU A 106 -9.12 7.44 -7.03
CA GLU A 106 -9.14 5.98 -6.95
C GLU A 106 -8.86 5.43 -5.55
N GLY A 107 -8.35 6.28 -4.63
CA GLY A 107 -7.90 5.87 -3.30
C GLY A 107 -6.71 4.92 -3.34
N PHE A 108 -6.55 4.14 -2.27
CA PHE A 108 -5.55 3.08 -2.14
C PHE A 108 -6.27 1.72 -2.27
N PHE A 109 -6.39 1.21 -3.50
CA PHE A 109 -7.25 0.05 -3.85
C PHE A 109 -8.74 0.30 -3.57
N GLY A 110 -9.20 1.54 -3.75
CA GLY A 110 -10.51 2.05 -3.37
C GLY A 110 -10.48 2.84 -2.06
N ILE A 111 -11.63 3.43 -1.72
CA ILE A 111 -11.83 4.15 -0.46
C ILE A 111 -12.79 3.33 0.39
N GLY A 112 -12.26 2.75 1.48
CA GLY A 112 -13.06 2.00 2.44
C GLY A 112 -14.02 2.91 3.21
N VAL A 113 -15.30 2.57 3.22
CA VAL A 113 -16.31 3.26 4.03
C VAL A 113 -16.99 2.26 4.95
N LYS A 114 -17.28 2.69 6.18
CA LYS A 114 -17.97 1.88 7.17
C LYS A 114 -19.13 2.68 7.75
N ALA A 115 -20.28 2.05 7.87
CA ALA A 115 -21.47 2.69 8.39
C ALA A 115 -21.25 3.20 9.83
N GLY A 116 -21.65 4.44 10.10
CA GLY A 116 -21.54 5.06 11.41
C GLY A 116 -20.16 5.64 11.75
N GLU A 117 -19.20 5.60 10.83
CA GLU A 117 -17.90 6.26 11.03
C GLU A 117 -17.86 7.62 10.32
N ASP A 118 -17.35 8.62 11.04
CA ASP A 118 -17.10 9.95 10.50
C ASP A 118 -15.81 9.96 9.66
N ARG A 119 -15.86 10.70 8.56
CA ARG A 119 -14.70 11.01 7.73
C ARG A 119 -14.62 12.53 7.58
N LYS A 120 -13.40 13.06 7.68
CA LYS A 120 -13.15 14.49 7.46
C LYS A 120 -12.28 14.64 6.23
N SER A 121 -12.70 15.52 5.33
CA SER A 121 -11.86 16.01 4.25
C SER A 121 -11.59 17.50 4.52
N VAL A 122 -10.32 17.87 4.41
CA VAL A 122 -9.88 19.27 4.46
C VAL A 122 -9.34 19.60 3.10
N VAL A 123 -9.99 20.50 2.41
CA VAL A 123 -9.64 21.03 1.09
C VAL A 123 -9.37 22.51 1.18
#